data_5e457a7d014cdfc06b0d3d8afd01f0f0
#
_entry.id   5e457a7d014cdfc06b0d3d8afd01f0f0
#
_cell.length_a   1.000
_cell.length_b   1.000
_cell.length_c   1.000
_cell.angle_alpha   90.00
_cell.angle_beta   90.00
_cell.angle_gamma   90.00
#
_symmetry.space_group_name_H-M   'P 1'
#
loop_
_entity.id
_entity.type
_entity.pdbx_description
1 polymer ?
#
loop_
_entity_poly.entity_id
_entity_poly.type
_entity_poly.pdbx_seq_one_letter_code
_entity_poly.pdbx_strand_id
1 'polypeptide(L)'
;MDNFYYKSSTELPWIDNSYVKVEQRNKKLTCITANKEGLLSLAMQFEMLAKGNDGSCCYEEWPGDLEEGSVTLEIVKLNCDGR
;
A
#
# COMPACT_ATOMS: atom_id res chain seq x y z
N MET A 1 -0.05 -2.44 20.94
CA MET A 1 0.05 -2.14 20.43
C MET A 1 0.51 -2.06 19.77
N ASP A 2 0.50 -2.04 19.35
CA ASP A 2 0.94 -2.06 18.63
C ASP A 2 1.60 -1.34 17.89
N ASN A 3 2.22 -1.40 17.21
CA ASN A 3 2.92 -0.95 16.37
C ASN A 3 2.31 0.11 15.70
N PHE A 4 2.54 1.24 15.95
CA PHE A 4 1.88 2.29 15.42
C PHE A 4 2.60 2.97 14.34
N TYR A 5 3.79 2.51 14.00
CA TYR A 5 4.60 3.20 13.04
C TYR A 5 4.66 2.46 11.75
N TYR A 6 4.23 1.23 11.78
CA TYR A 6 4.34 0.39 10.59
C TYR A 6 3.18 -0.58 10.59
N LYS A 7 2.55 -0.72 9.47
CA LYS A 7 1.45 -1.64 9.32
C LYS A 7 1.63 -2.37 8.01
N SER A 8 1.66 -3.69 8.09
CA SER A 8 1.76 -4.51 6.90
C SER A 8 0.47 -4.39 6.10
N SER A 9 0.58 -4.44 4.79
CA SER A 9 -0.60 -4.37 3.95
C SER A 9 -1.57 -5.51 4.23
N THR A 10 -1.07 -6.63 4.76
CA THR A 10 -1.97 -7.74 5.08
C THR A 10 -2.90 -7.42 6.23
N GLU A 11 -2.62 -6.34 6.97
CA GLU A 11 -3.49 -5.93 8.06
C GLU A 11 -4.49 -4.87 7.62
N LEU A 12 -4.48 -4.47 6.37
CA LEU A 12 -5.36 -3.43 5.88
C LEU A 12 -6.60 -4.04 5.24
N PRO A 13 -7.70 -3.30 5.20
CA PRO A 13 -8.90 -3.83 4.59
C PRO A 13 -8.78 -3.88 3.07
N TRP A 14 -9.24 -4.97 2.50
CA TRP A 14 -9.25 -5.17 1.06
C TRP A 14 -10.65 -5.56 0.62
N ILE A 15 -11.11 -4.96 -0.45
CA ILE A 15 -12.38 -5.35 -1.06
C ILE A 15 -12.17 -6.68 -1.76
N ASP A 16 -13.15 -7.56 -1.69
CA ASP A 16 -13.04 -8.87 -2.31
C ASP A 16 -12.69 -8.74 -3.79
N ASN A 17 -11.86 -9.64 -4.25
CA ASN A 17 -11.46 -9.70 -5.65
C ASN A 17 -10.55 -8.56 -6.07
N SER A 18 -9.91 -7.88 -5.11
CA SER A 18 -8.95 -6.84 -5.44
C SER A 18 -7.74 -7.45 -6.14
N TYR A 19 -7.26 -6.73 -7.14
CA TYR A 19 -6.04 -7.10 -7.85
C TYR A 19 -5.15 -5.86 -7.87
N VAL A 20 -3.93 -6.00 -7.40
CA VAL A 20 -2.95 -4.92 -7.45
C VAL A 20 -1.59 -5.52 -7.74
N LYS A 21 -0.93 -5.01 -8.75
CA LYS A 21 0.42 -5.43 -9.09
C LYS A 21 1.28 -4.19 -9.24
N VAL A 22 2.46 -4.21 -8.63
CA VAL A 22 3.39 -3.11 -8.68
C VAL A 22 4.62 -3.57 -9.43
N GLU A 23 4.97 -2.86 -10.51
CA GLU A 23 6.11 -3.24 -11.33
C GLU A 23 6.99 -2.04 -11.55
N GLN A 24 8.29 -2.25 -11.49
CA GLN A 24 9.21 -1.21 -11.90
C GLN A 24 9.58 -1.47 -13.36
N ARG A 25 9.10 -0.58 -14.23
CA ARG A 25 9.27 -0.75 -15.66
C ARG A 25 10.66 -0.35 -16.13
N ASN A 26 11.21 0.68 -15.48
CA ASN A 26 12.58 1.07 -15.75
C ASN A 26 13.02 1.96 -14.58
N LYS A 27 14.20 2.55 -14.69
CA LYS A 27 14.74 3.30 -13.55
C LYS A 27 13.89 4.47 -13.13
N LYS A 28 13.05 4.97 -14.03
CA LYS A 28 12.27 6.16 -13.74
C LYS A 28 10.78 5.91 -13.69
N LEU A 29 10.33 4.68 -13.95
CA LEU A 29 8.91 4.41 -14.06
C LEU A 29 8.51 3.23 -13.22
N THR A 30 7.66 3.46 -12.24
CA THR A 30 7.02 2.41 -11.47
C THR A 30 5.54 2.44 -11.83
N CYS A 31 4.99 1.27 -12.11
CA CYS A 31 3.62 1.15 -12.58
C CYS A 31 2.80 0.34 -11.59
N ILE A 32 1.63 0.83 -11.26
CA ILE A 32 0.68 0.10 -10.44
C ILE A 32 -0.49 -0.28 -11.34
N THR A 33 -0.71 -1.57 -11.50
CA THR A 33 -1.84 -2.07 -12.27
C THR A 33 -2.85 -2.64 -11.28
N ALA A 34 -4.09 -2.18 -11.36
CA ALA A 34 -5.08 -2.61 -10.40
C ALA A 34 -6.45 -2.60 -11.04
N ASN A 35 -7.32 -3.49 -10.58
CA ASN A 35 -8.70 -3.43 -11.02
C ASN A 35 -9.44 -2.40 -10.15
N LYS A 36 -10.72 -2.24 -10.41
CA LYS A 36 -11.53 -1.26 -9.68
C LYS A 36 -11.48 -1.52 -8.18
N GLU A 37 -11.66 -2.77 -7.79
CA GLU A 37 -11.67 -3.14 -6.38
C GLU A 37 -10.31 -2.86 -5.74
N GLY A 38 -9.23 -3.12 -6.48
CA GLY A 38 -7.90 -2.82 -5.98
C GLY A 38 -7.68 -1.33 -5.80
N LEU A 39 -8.12 -0.54 -6.76
CA LEU A 39 -7.96 0.92 -6.64
C LEU A 39 -8.78 1.48 -5.50
N LEU A 40 -10.00 0.99 -5.32
CA LEU A 40 -10.82 1.47 -4.21
C LEU A 40 -10.23 1.07 -2.87
N SER A 41 -9.67 -0.14 -2.79
CA SER A 41 -9.02 -0.59 -1.57
C SER A 41 -7.83 0.29 -1.24
N LEU A 42 -7.00 0.60 -2.22
CA LEU A 42 -5.85 1.46 -1.99
C LEU A 42 -6.29 2.86 -1.57
N ALA A 43 -7.35 3.38 -2.19
CA ALA A 43 -7.83 4.71 -1.82
C ALA A 43 -8.27 4.74 -0.36
N MET A 44 -8.98 3.70 0.07
CA MET A 44 -9.43 3.62 1.44
C MET A 44 -8.25 3.53 2.40
N GLN A 45 -7.26 2.72 2.04
CA GLN A 45 -6.09 2.53 2.88
C GLN A 45 -5.25 3.79 2.98
N PHE A 46 -5.14 4.53 1.87
CA PHE A 46 -4.41 5.80 1.89
C PHE A 46 -5.12 6.82 2.76
N GLU A 47 -6.44 6.83 2.71
CA GLU A 47 -7.20 7.72 3.58
C GLU A 47 -6.99 7.35 5.04
N MET A 48 -6.99 6.08 5.34
CA MET A 48 -6.74 5.62 6.71
C MET A 48 -5.34 6.02 7.17
N LEU A 49 -4.37 5.92 6.29
CA LEU A 49 -3.02 6.35 6.63
C LEU A 49 -2.98 7.85 6.91
N ALA A 50 -3.66 8.62 6.06
CA ALA A 50 -3.64 10.08 6.20
C ALA A 50 -4.27 10.53 7.52
N LYS A 51 -5.31 9.83 7.97
CA LYS A 51 -6.05 10.25 9.14
C LYS A 51 -5.64 9.56 10.42
N GLY A 52 -4.88 8.49 10.30
CA GLY A 52 -4.53 7.68 11.47
C GLY A 52 -3.20 8.09 12.06
N ASN A 53 -2.72 7.22 12.94
CA ASN A 53 -1.46 7.45 13.63
C ASN A 53 -0.30 6.66 13.07
N ASP A 54 -0.55 5.80 12.11
CA ASP A 54 0.51 5.03 11.49
C ASP A 54 1.34 5.94 10.60
N GLY A 55 2.63 5.64 10.51
CA GLY A 55 3.53 6.44 9.70
C GLY A 55 3.74 5.92 8.29
N SER A 56 3.39 4.67 8.03
CA SER A 56 3.61 4.11 6.71
C SER A 56 2.79 2.85 6.50
N CYS A 57 2.65 2.46 5.26
CA CYS A 57 2.08 1.20 4.86
C CYS A 57 3.05 0.53 3.91
N CYS A 58 3.21 -0.77 4.03
CA CYS A 58 4.11 -1.52 3.17
C CYS A 58 3.32 -2.62 2.46
N TYR A 59 3.51 -2.74 1.17
CA TYR A 59 2.81 -3.71 0.35
C TYR A 59 3.83 -4.64 -0.27
N GLU A 60 3.59 -5.93 -0.16
CA GLU A 60 4.53 -6.93 -0.60
C GLU A 60 3.86 -7.93 -1.52
N GLU A 61 4.70 -8.56 -2.34
CA GLU A 61 4.28 -9.61 -3.23
C GLU A 61 3.69 -10.78 -2.46
N TRP A 62 2.83 -11.54 -3.14
CA TRP A 62 2.27 -12.75 -2.55
C TRP A 62 3.38 -13.57 -1.88
N PRO A 63 3.22 -14.05 -0.63
CA PRO A 63 1.94 -14.18 0.07
C PRO A 63 1.45 -12.93 0.78
N GLY A 64 1.95 -11.76 0.43
CA GLY A 64 1.35 -10.53 0.89
C GLY A 64 0.12 -10.22 0.06
N ASP A 65 -0.13 -8.92 -0.18
CA ASP A 65 -1.36 -8.51 -0.84
C ASP A 65 -1.21 -8.20 -2.31
N LEU A 66 0.01 -8.07 -2.79
CA LEU A 66 0.24 -7.77 -4.19
C LEU A 66 0.36 -9.03 -5.00
N GLU A 67 0.05 -8.93 -6.28
CA GLU A 67 0.17 -10.07 -7.18
C GLU A 67 1.60 -10.51 -7.32
N GLU A 68 1.76 -11.78 -7.63
CA GLU A 68 3.07 -12.37 -7.82
C GLU A 68 3.82 -11.61 -8.91
N GLY A 69 5.08 -11.37 -8.68
CA GLY A 69 5.88 -10.58 -9.62
C GLY A 69 5.96 -9.11 -9.26
N SER A 70 5.27 -8.70 -8.20
CA SER A 70 5.31 -7.30 -7.79
C SER A 70 6.61 -6.99 -7.06
N VAL A 71 7.02 -5.73 -7.14
CA VAL A 71 8.07 -5.24 -6.25
C VAL A 71 7.40 -4.69 -4.99
N THR A 72 8.15 -4.63 -3.92
CA THR A 72 7.63 -4.09 -2.66
C THR A 72 7.39 -2.60 -2.81
N LEU A 73 6.26 -2.15 -2.26
CA LEU A 73 5.88 -0.74 -2.30
C LEU A 73 5.68 -0.24 -0.88
N GLU A 74 6.32 0.85 -0.55
CA GLU A 74 6.13 1.48 0.75
C GLU A 74 5.59 2.89 0.56
N ILE A 75 4.54 3.22 1.29
CA ILE A 75 3.95 4.56 1.29
C ILE A 75 4.22 5.15 2.67
N VAL A 76 4.91 6.27 2.70
CA VAL A 76 5.32 6.90 3.94
C VAL A 76 4.60 8.23 4.08
N LYS A 77 3.99 8.44 5.25
CA LYS A 77 3.32 9.69 5.53
C LYS A 77 4.32 10.66 6.13
N LEU A 78 4.46 11.82 5.52
CA LEU A 78 5.31 12.85 6.09
C LEU A 78 4.67 13.40 7.35
N ASN A 79 5.51 13.70 8.31
CA ASN A 79 5.01 14.30 9.52
C ASN A 79 4.60 15.71 9.18
N CYS A 80 3.38 16.05 9.48
CA CYS A 80 2.88 17.35 9.08
C CYS A 80 3.55 18.49 9.82
N ASP A 81 4.30 18.19 10.89
CA ASP A 81 5.03 19.23 11.51
C ASP A 81 6.28 19.46 10.80
N GLY A 82 6.52 18.75 9.95
CA GLY A 82 7.56 18.86 9.53
C GLY A 82 8.20 18.38 8.56
N ARG A 83 7.92 18.17 8.43
CA ARG A 83 8.54 17.97 7.65
C ARG A 83 8.86 17.32 7.32
#